data_882b975ae0621b2ee33fb7076310f29f
#
_entry.id   882b975ae0621b2ee33fb7076310f29f
#
_cell.length_a   1.000
_cell.length_b   1.000
_cell.length_c   1.000
_cell.angle_alpha   90.00
_cell.angle_beta   90.00
_cell.angle_gamma   90.00
#
_symmetry.space_group_name_H-M   'P 1'
#
loop_
_entity.id
_entity.type
_entity.pdbx_description
1 polymer ?
#
loop_
_entity_poly.entity_id
_entity_poly.type
_entity_poly.pdbx_seq_one_letter_code
_entity_poly.pdbx_strand_id
1 'polypeptide(L)'
;MPAEIKVYLEDANQAYSSGVWCLLEEIFTEHMGMLLKRIDGVSATVALRDADIYVTPFSAGIDRICAYMFSHHKKNFLLIGISIGQNLPIIENLCPCLQSVFIRRVDSVEQVRHKVSQAWTISNEKKEEKCRSCRRLLLTAGEKRVIYYLDKGFSVSQIGNILGIGMKMASQRKRKVMRRYNLHSDVELWNFLNKWREYLIPSE
;
A
#
# COMPACT_ATOMS: atom_id res chain seq x y z
N MET A 1 -18.04 -24.79 5.70
CA MET A 1 -18.25 -23.40 6.16
C MET A 1 -17.84 -22.50 5.01
N PRO A 2 -18.59 -21.43 4.68
CA PRO A 2 -18.16 -20.46 3.68
C PRO A 2 -16.82 -19.85 4.09
N ALA A 3 -15.96 -19.57 3.11
CA ALA A 3 -14.67 -18.95 3.38
C ALA A 3 -14.91 -17.51 3.89
N GLU A 4 -14.27 -17.15 5.01
CA GLU A 4 -14.32 -15.80 5.57
C GLU A 4 -13.19 -14.97 4.95
N ILE A 5 -13.53 -13.81 4.37
CA ILE A 5 -12.60 -12.84 3.80
C ILE A 5 -12.52 -11.62 4.72
N LYS A 6 -11.34 -11.27 5.15
CA LYS A 6 -11.07 -10.12 5.99
C LYS A 6 -10.78 -8.89 5.14
N VAL A 7 -11.59 -7.84 5.31
CA VAL A 7 -11.48 -6.59 4.57
C VAL A 7 -11.12 -5.44 5.49
N TYR A 8 -10.06 -4.74 5.17
CA TYR A 8 -9.73 -3.45 5.77
C TYR A 8 -9.99 -2.33 4.78
N LEU A 9 -10.72 -1.31 5.22
CA LEU A 9 -11.12 -0.20 4.39
C LEU A 9 -10.66 1.12 5.03
N GLU A 10 -9.68 1.75 4.39
CA GLU A 10 -9.10 3.02 4.79
C GLU A 10 -9.63 4.12 3.86
N ASP A 11 -10.63 4.88 4.28
CA ASP A 11 -11.06 6.11 3.61
C ASP A 11 -11.63 7.09 4.65
N ALA A 12 -11.22 8.34 4.57
CA ALA A 12 -11.71 9.41 5.44
C ALA A 12 -13.17 9.78 5.15
N ASN A 13 -13.67 9.49 3.95
CA ASN A 13 -15.07 9.72 3.59
C ASN A 13 -15.92 8.50 3.97
N GLN A 14 -16.57 8.57 5.11
CA GLN A 14 -17.38 7.46 5.63
C GLN A 14 -18.54 7.06 4.71
N ALA A 15 -19.20 8.01 4.04
CA ALA A 15 -20.29 7.70 3.13
C ALA A 15 -19.80 6.89 1.92
N TYR A 16 -18.66 7.29 1.32
CA TYR A 16 -18.05 6.55 0.24
C TYR A 16 -17.55 5.17 0.70
N SER A 17 -16.94 5.13 1.87
CA SER A 17 -16.47 3.90 2.53
C SER A 17 -17.62 2.89 2.74
N SER A 18 -18.77 3.37 3.22
CA SER A 18 -19.95 2.51 3.38
C SER A 18 -20.48 2.01 2.04
N GLY A 19 -20.51 2.85 1.01
CA GLY A 19 -20.92 2.43 -0.33
C GLY A 19 -19.99 1.37 -0.92
N VAL A 20 -18.67 1.53 -0.76
CA VAL A 20 -17.68 0.52 -1.18
C VAL A 20 -17.86 -0.78 -0.40
N TRP A 21 -18.11 -0.69 0.91
CA TRP A 21 -18.39 -1.87 1.74
C TRP A 21 -19.60 -2.65 1.22
N CYS A 22 -20.75 -1.99 1.03
CA CYS A 22 -21.96 -2.63 0.51
C CYS A 22 -21.72 -3.30 -0.85
N LEU A 23 -20.96 -2.66 -1.73
CA LEU A 23 -20.63 -3.22 -3.03
C LEU A 23 -19.71 -4.44 -2.93
N LEU A 24 -18.72 -4.42 -2.05
CA LEU A 24 -17.88 -5.60 -1.79
C LEU A 24 -18.70 -6.73 -1.18
N GLU A 25 -19.60 -6.42 -0.27
CA GLU A 25 -20.50 -7.42 0.34
C GLU A 25 -21.37 -8.09 -0.72
N GLU A 26 -21.97 -7.33 -1.63
CA GLU A 26 -22.71 -7.85 -2.78
C GLU A 26 -21.83 -8.77 -3.66
N ILE A 27 -20.63 -8.29 -4.06
CA ILE A 27 -19.72 -9.05 -4.93
C ILE A 27 -19.34 -10.40 -4.30
N PHE A 28 -18.94 -10.39 -3.04
CA PHE A 28 -18.37 -11.57 -2.41
C PHE A 28 -19.42 -12.51 -1.83
N THR A 29 -20.48 -11.97 -1.25
CA THR A 29 -21.52 -12.79 -0.59
C THR A 29 -22.52 -13.32 -1.61
N GLU A 30 -23.06 -12.45 -2.48
CA GLU A 30 -24.12 -12.87 -3.41
C GLU A 30 -23.56 -13.61 -4.63
N HIS A 31 -22.42 -13.16 -5.18
CA HIS A 31 -21.87 -13.76 -6.40
C HIS A 31 -20.85 -14.86 -6.16
N MET A 32 -20.15 -14.86 -5.03
CA MET A 32 -19.06 -15.81 -4.74
C MET A 32 -19.34 -16.73 -3.54
N GLY A 33 -20.41 -16.51 -2.77
CA GLY A 33 -20.76 -17.32 -1.61
C GLY A 33 -19.76 -17.24 -0.46
N MET A 34 -19.05 -16.12 -0.33
CA MET A 34 -18.02 -15.89 0.69
C MET A 34 -18.53 -14.90 1.73
N LEU A 35 -18.16 -15.07 2.99
CA LEU A 35 -18.53 -14.13 4.05
C LEU A 35 -17.45 -13.05 4.21
N LEU A 36 -17.87 -11.79 4.22
CA LEU A 36 -16.98 -10.66 4.50
C LEU A 36 -16.96 -10.33 5.98
N LYS A 37 -15.77 -10.07 6.48
CA LYS A 37 -15.55 -9.56 7.83
C LYS A 37 -14.72 -8.28 7.78
N ARG A 38 -15.27 -7.21 8.34
CA ARG A 38 -14.56 -5.95 8.43
C ARG A 38 -13.53 -5.98 9.56
N ILE A 39 -12.34 -5.45 9.28
CA ILE A 39 -11.31 -5.20 10.28
C ILE A 39 -11.38 -3.72 10.64
N ASP A 40 -11.70 -3.40 11.88
CA ASP A 40 -11.80 -2.04 12.39
C ASP A 40 -10.91 -1.87 13.63
N GLY A 41 -10.57 -0.62 13.96
CA GLY A 41 -9.89 -0.28 15.22
C GLY A 41 -8.41 -0.69 15.30
N VAL A 42 -7.80 -1.07 14.18
CA VAL A 42 -6.38 -1.45 14.12
C VAL A 42 -5.57 -0.48 13.28
N SER A 43 -4.25 -0.43 13.50
CA SER A 43 -3.37 0.36 12.63
C SER A 43 -3.34 -0.22 11.20
N ALA A 44 -3.02 0.62 10.22
CA ALA A 44 -2.86 0.20 8.82
C ALA A 44 -1.88 -0.97 8.69
N THR A 45 -0.84 -1.02 9.51
CA THR A 45 0.16 -2.08 9.53
C THR A 45 -0.40 -3.41 9.96
N VAL A 46 -1.18 -3.43 11.06
CA VAL A 46 -1.85 -4.64 11.54
C VAL A 46 -2.88 -5.10 10.51
N ALA A 47 -3.65 -4.15 9.97
CA ALA A 47 -4.64 -4.43 8.94
C ALA A 47 -4.01 -5.06 7.69
N LEU A 48 -2.89 -4.54 7.22
CA LEU A 48 -2.18 -5.08 6.05
C LEU A 48 -1.68 -6.51 6.27
N ARG A 49 -1.32 -6.87 7.50
CA ARG A 49 -0.91 -8.23 7.84
C ARG A 49 -2.08 -9.21 7.85
N ASP A 50 -3.24 -8.76 8.32
CA ASP A 50 -4.36 -9.63 8.64
C ASP A 50 -5.49 -9.61 7.59
N ALA A 51 -5.56 -8.58 6.73
CA ALA A 51 -6.55 -8.45 5.68
C ALA A 51 -6.27 -9.36 4.48
N ASP A 52 -7.32 -9.85 3.86
CA ASP A 52 -7.29 -10.50 2.55
C ASP A 52 -7.54 -9.46 1.45
N ILE A 53 -8.33 -8.42 1.75
CA ILE A 53 -8.56 -7.27 0.88
C ILE A 53 -8.22 -5.99 1.65
N TYR A 54 -7.35 -5.18 1.06
CA TYR A 54 -6.98 -3.88 1.60
C TYR A 54 -7.41 -2.77 0.64
N VAL A 55 -8.37 -1.96 1.09
CA VAL A 55 -8.92 -0.83 0.32
C VAL A 55 -8.33 0.46 0.86
N THR A 56 -7.75 1.28 -0.02
CA THR A 56 -7.05 2.50 0.40
C THR A 56 -7.10 3.59 -0.66
N PRO A 57 -7.17 4.87 -0.27
CA PRO A 57 -6.99 5.97 -1.20
C PRO A 57 -5.63 5.90 -1.89
N PHE A 58 -5.60 6.21 -3.18
CA PHE A 58 -4.36 6.31 -3.92
C PHE A 58 -3.49 7.44 -3.35
N SER A 59 -2.27 7.11 -2.99
CA SER A 59 -1.28 8.07 -2.50
C SER A 59 0.05 7.90 -3.24
N ALA A 60 0.88 8.94 -3.22
CA ALA A 60 2.22 8.87 -3.79
C ALA A 60 2.99 7.66 -3.22
N GLY A 61 3.70 6.95 -4.09
CA GLY A 61 4.49 5.77 -3.74
C GLY A 61 3.73 4.45 -3.67
N ILE A 62 2.40 4.43 -3.77
CA ILE A 62 1.61 3.19 -3.73
C ILE A 62 1.93 2.28 -4.93
N ASP A 63 2.26 2.86 -6.07
CA ASP A 63 2.71 2.16 -7.28
C ASP A 63 4.06 1.45 -7.12
N ARG A 64 4.80 1.76 -6.06
CA ARG A 64 6.10 1.18 -5.73
C ARG A 64 6.04 0.21 -4.55
N ILE A 65 4.86 -0.10 -4.07
CA ILE A 65 4.68 -1.08 -3.01
C ILE A 65 4.89 -2.48 -3.57
N CYS A 66 5.58 -3.31 -2.81
CA CYS A 66 5.88 -4.67 -3.19
C CYS A 66 5.26 -5.68 -2.23
N ALA A 67 4.78 -6.80 -2.77
CA ALA A 67 4.37 -7.93 -1.96
C ALA A 67 5.43 -8.32 -0.91
N TYR A 68 6.72 -8.19 -1.21
CA TYR A 68 7.81 -8.48 -0.26
C TYR A 68 7.83 -7.54 0.97
N MET A 69 7.28 -6.34 0.86
CA MET A 69 7.13 -5.43 2.02
C MET A 69 6.09 -5.96 3.01
N PHE A 70 5.23 -6.83 2.54
CA PHE A 70 4.19 -7.48 3.32
C PHE A 70 4.59 -8.93 3.59
N SER A 71 5.69 -9.19 4.30
CA SER A 71 6.39 -10.48 4.41
C SER A 71 5.60 -11.65 5.02
N HIS A 72 4.34 -11.47 5.31
CA HIS A 72 3.47 -12.49 5.90
C HIS A 72 2.22 -12.74 5.05
N HIS A 73 2.37 -12.73 3.70
CA HIS A 73 1.22 -12.83 2.83
C HIS A 73 0.48 -14.13 2.95
N LYS A 74 -0.80 -13.95 3.19
CA LYS A 74 -1.79 -14.92 2.82
C LYS A 74 -1.78 -15.09 1.29
N LYS A 75 -2.08 -16.28 0.83
CA LYS A 75 -2.09 -16.68 -0.58
C LYS A 75 -2.93 -15.77 -1.49
N ASN A 76 -3.92 -15.09 -0.94
CA ASN A 76 -4.99 -14.38 -1.65
C ASN A 76 -5.12 -12.95 -1.13
N PHE A 77 -4.14 -12.10 -1.38
CA PHE A 77 -4.20 -10.67 -0.99
C PHE A 77 -4.57 -9.81 -2.21
N LEU A 78 -5.58 -8.95 -2.06
CA LEU A 78 -6.00 -7.98 -3.07
C LEU A 78 -5.86 -6.55 -2.54
N LEU A 79 -5.07 -5.72 -3.21
CA LEU A 79 -5.01 -4.29 -2.97
C LEU A 79 -6.01 -3.57 -3.88
N ILE A 80 -6.94 -2.82 -3.30
CA ILE A 80 -7.86 -1.95 -4.03
C ILE A 80 -7.45 -0.48 -3.78
N GLY A 81 -6.89 0.16 -4.79
CA GLY A 81 -6.53 1.58 -4.74
C GLY A 81 -7.68 2.46 -5.24
N ILE A 82 -8.07 3.48 -4.47
CA ILE A 82 -9.13 4.43 -4.84
C ILE A 82 -8.52 5.73 -5.31
N SER A 83 -8.72 6.09 -6.59
CA SER A 83 -8.33 7.39 -7.13
C SER A 83 -9.42 8.44 -6.91
N ILE A 84 -9.02 9.58 -6.37
CA ILE A 84 -9.92 10.74 -6.18
C ILE A 84 -10.05 11.52 -7.50
N GLY A 85 -9.03 11.50 -8.36
CA GLY A 85 -9.00 12.22 -9.63
C GLY A 85 -9.76 11.50 -10.75
N GLN A 86 -10.00 12.25 -11.84
CA GLN A 86 -10.65 11.69 -13.04
C GLN A 86 -9.74 10.69 -13.78
N ASN A 87 -8.43 10.87 -13.68
CA ASN A 87 -7.45 9.99 -14.32
C ASN A 87 -6.91 8.97 -13.33
N LEU A 88 -6.85 7.73 -13.75
CA LEU A 88 -6.05 6.73 -13.03
C LEU A 88 -4.57 7.12 -13.20
N PRO A 89 -3.80 7.09 -12.12
CA PRO A 89 -2.36 7.26 -12.25
C PRO A 89 -1.80 6.19 -13.19
N ILE A 90 -0.79 6.56 -13.98
CA ILE A 90 -0.08 5.61 -14.82
C ILE A 90 0.69 4.66 -13.90
N ILE A 91 0.21 3.43 -13.82
CA ILE A 91 0.73 2.42 -12.89
C ILE A 91 1.66 1.48 -13.65
N GLU A 92 2.77 2.03 -14.14
CA GLU A 92 3.74 1.26 -14.93
C GLU A 92 4.59 0.27 -14.12
N ASN A 93 4.61 0.39 -12.80
CA ASN A 93 5.62 -0.26 -11.98
C ASN A 93 5.07 -1.05 -10.78
N LEU A 94 3.83 -1.50 -10.84
CA LEU A 94 3.30 -2.39 -9.82
C LEU A 94 4.11 -3.68 -9.74
N CYS A 95 4.31 -4.13 -8.51
CA CYS A 95 4.91 -5.43 -8.26
C CYS A 95 4.06 -6.53 -8.93
N PRO A 96 4.63 -7.34 -9.83
CA PRO A 96 3.87 -8.41 -10.49
C PRO A 96 3.36 -9.48 -9.50
N CYS A 97 3.95 -9.54 -8.30
CA CYS A 97 3.53 -10.47 -7.25
C CYS A 97 2.41 -9.89 -6.37
N LEU A 98 2.11 -8.59 -6.50
CA LEU A 98 1.02 -7.94 -5.78
C LEU A 98 -0.20 -7.88 -6.69
N GLN A 99 -1.27 -8.57 -6.31
CA GLN A 99 -2.52 -8.39 -7.01
C GLN A 99 -3.15 -7.08 -6.57
N SER A 100 -3.43 -6.21 -7.53
CA SER A 100 -4.01 -4.90 -7.27
C SER A 100 -5.00 -4.50 -8.35
N VAL A 101 -5.97 -3.72 -7.96
CA VAL A 101 -6.95 -3.10 -8.84
C VAL A 101 -7.14 -1.64 -8.44
N PHE A 102 -7.30 -0.78 -9.43
CA PHE A 102 -7.50 0.65 -9.19
C PHE A 102 -8.87 1.07 -9.73
N ILE A 103 -9.65 1.69 -8.86
CA ILE A 103 -10.96 2.23 -9.15
C ILE A 103 -10.96 3.74 -8.96
N ARG A 104 -11.78 4.45 -9.72
CA ARG A 104 -12.03 5.89 -9.54
C ARG A 104 -13.31 6.08 -8.75
N ARG A 105 -13.40 7.14 -7.99
CA ARG A 105 -14.67 7.50 -7.32
C ARG A 105 -15.84 7.74 -8.27
N VAL A 106 -15.52 8.00 -9.54
CA VAL A 106 -16.51 8.23 -10.63
C VAL A 106 -16.84 6.99 -11.45
N ASP A 107 -16.18 5.85 -11.16
CA ASP A 107 -16.49 4.60 -11.85
C ASP A 107 -17.91 4.14 -11.46
N SER A 108 -18.66 3.60 -12.44
CA SER A 108 -19.97 3.03 -12.15
C SER A 108 -19.86 1.76 -11.29
N VAL A 109 -20.93 1.43 -10.58
CA VAL A 109 -21.02 0.20 -9.78
C VAL A 109 -20.64 -1.03 -10.61
N GLU A 110 -21.15 -1.12 -11.85
CA GLU A 110 -20.83 -2.22 -12.77
C GLU A 110 -19.34 -2.30 -13.10
N GLN A 111 -18.70 -1.15 -13.35
CA GLN A 111 -17.27 -1.11 -13.63
C GLN A 111 -16.45 -1.56 -12.43
N VAL A 112 -16.81 -1.13 -11.22
CA VAL A 112 -16.13 -1.55 -9.98
C VAL A 112 -16.34 -3.03 -9.76
N ARG A 113 -17.56 -3.53 -9.89
CA ARG A 113 -17.90 -4.95 -9.76
C ARG A 113 -17.04 -5.81 -10.69
N HIS A 114 -17.01 -5.47 -11.96
CA HIS A 114 -16.23 -6.21 -12.96
C HIS A 114 -14.73 -6.23 -12.62
N LYS A 115 -14.15 -5.06 -12.32
CA LYS A 115 -12.73 -4.92 -12.01
C LYS A 115 -12.34 -5.71 -10.77
N VAL A 116 -13.13 -5.62 -9.70
CA VAL A 116 -12.83 -6.29 -8.42
C VAL A 116 -12.97 -7.79 -8.56
N SER A 117 -14.05 -8.28 -9.18
CA SER A 117 -14.27 -9.71 -9.39
C SER A 117 -13.17 -10.34 -10.24
N GLN A 118 -12.78 -9.69 -11.33
CA GLN A 118 -11.68 -10.15 -12.18
C GLN A 118 -10.35 -10.18 -11.43
N ALA A 119 -10.04 -9.12 -10.68
CA ALA A 119 -8.80 -9.05 -9.90
C ALA A 119 -8.73 -10.13 -8.82
N TRP A 120 -9.85 -10.41 -8.16
CA TRP A 120 -9.93 -11.47 -7.14
C TRP A 120 -9.73 -12.87 -7.73
N THR A 121 -10.34 -13.18 -8.86
CA THR A 121 -10.15 -14.46 -9.54
C THR A 121 -8.68 -14.68 -9.90
N ILE A 122 -8.02 -13.66 -10.48
CA ILE A 122 -6.59 -13.73 -10.81
C ILE A 122 -5.73 -13.89 -9.54
N SER A 123 -6.11 -13.26 -8.42
CA SER A 123 -5.40 -13.40 -7.15
C SER A 123 -5.37 -14.84 -6.65
N ASN A 124 -6.48 -15.56 -6.81
CA ASN A 124 -6.60 -16.95 -6.38
C ASN A 124 -5.80 -17.93 -7.23
N GLU A 125 -5.53 -17.61 -8.48
CA GLU A 125 -4.78 -18.44 -9.42
C GLU A 125 -3.26 -18.26 -9.33
N LYS A 126 -2.79 -17.14 -8.77
CA LYS A 126 -1.36 -16.84 -8.67
C LYS A 126 -0.64 -17.78 -7.71
N LYS A 127 0.40 -18.44 -8.21
CA LYS A 127 1.37 -19.16 -7.38
C LYS A 127 2.28 -18.17 -6.66
N GLU A 128 2.72 -18.55 -5.45
CA GLU A 128 3.73 -17.80 -4.68
C GLU A 128 5.05 -17.72 -5.47
N GLU A 129 5.21 -16.66 -6.25
CA GLU A 129 6.51 -16.32 -6.82
C GLU A 129 7.22 -15.27 -5.96
N LYS A 130 8.42 -15.60 -5.51
CA LYS A 130 9.28 -14.63 -4.81
C LYS A 130 9.61 -13.48 -5.76
N CYS A 131 9.15 -12.28 -5.44
CA CYS A 131 9.42 -11.10 -6.25
C CYS A 131 10.92 -10.80 -6.32
N ARG A 132 11.57 -11.18 -7.42
CA ARG A 132 12.98 -10.86 -7.67
C ARG A 132 13.19 -9.40 -8.08
N SER A 133 12.18 -8.80 -8.73
CA SER A 133 12.25 -7.43 -9.27
C SER A 133 12.23 -6.37 -8.19
N CYS A 134 11.57 -6.62 -7.07
CA CYS A 134 11.34 -5.63 -6.02
C CYS A 134 12.47 -5.50 -4.98
N ARG A 135 13.53 -6.30 -5.06
CA ARG A 135 14.72 -6.12 -4.21
C ARG A 135 15.31 -4.71 -4.32
N ARG A 136 15.14 -4.06 -5.47
CA ARG A 136 15.58 -2.68 -5.72
C ARG A 136 14.80 -1.63 -4.90
N LEU A 137 13.60 -1.97 -4.42
CA LEU A 137 12.77 -1.11 -3.58
C LEU A 137 13.19 -1.15 -2.11
N LEU A 138 13.98 -2.14 -1.68
CA LEU A 138 14.47 -2.21 -0.32
C LEU A 138 15.44 -1.08 -0.01
N LEU A 139 15.29 -0.48 1.17
CA LEU A 139 16.20 0.52 1.65
C LEU A 139 17.51 -0.11 2.12
N THR A 140 18.63 0.51 1.77
CA THR A 140 19.92 0.17 2.37
C THR A 140 19.96 0.58 3.84
N ALA A 141 20.85 -0.01 4.64
CA ALA A 141 21.00 0.35 6.06
C ALA A 141 21.22 1.86 6.25
N GLY A 142 22.03 2.49 5.38
CA GLY A 142 22.27 3.94 5.45
C GLY A 142 21.05 4.79 5.06
N GLU A 143 20.21 4.33 4.14
CA GLU A 143 18.94 4.98 3.79
C GLU A 143 17.93 4.82 4.93
N LYS A 144 17.80 3.62 5.53
CA LYS A 144 16.93 3.36 6.69
C LYS A 144 17.24 4.31 7.84
N ARG A 145 18.53 4.47 8.20
CA ARG A 145 18.93 5.40 9.25
C ARG A 145 18.53 6.85 8.96
N VAL A 146 18.72 7.33 7.75
CA VAL A 146 18.30 8.70 7.35
C VAL A 146 16.78 8.83 7.46
N ILE A 147 16.02 7.88 6.94
CA ILE A 147 14.55 7.89 6.99
C ILE A 147 14.04 7.80 8.43
N TYR A 148 14.67 6.98 9.27
CA TYR A 148 14.35 6.89 10.70
C TYR A 148 14.43 8.25 11.41
N TYR A 149 15.51 9.00 11.20
CA TYR A 149 15.66 10.31 11.83
C TYR A 149 14.75 11.37 11.20
N LEU A 150 14.48 11.29 9.89
CA LEU A 150 13.46 12.14 9.26
C LEU A 150 12.07 11.91 9.87
N ASP A 151 11.67 10.67 10.09
CA ASP A 151 10.42 10.29 10.75
C ASP A 151 10.33 10.83 12.19
N LYS A 152 11.46 10.99 12.86
CA LYS A 152 11.56 11.63 14.18
C LYS A 152 11.59 13.16 14.14
N GLY A 153 11.47 13.77 12.96
CA GLY A 153 11.42 15.22 12.77
C GLY A 153 12.79 15.92 12.71
N PHE A 154 13.90 15.17 12.62
CA PHE A 154 15.23 15.79 12.48
C PHE A 154 15.42 16.37 11.08
N SER A 155 16.03 17.55 11.02
CA SER A 155 16.44 18.15 9.75
C SER A 155 17.59 17.38 9.10
N VAL A 156 17.75 17.50 7.78
CA VAL A 156 18.83 16.84 7.03
C VAL A 156 20.23 17.22 7.57
N SER A 157 20.39 18.46 8.04
CA SER A 157 21.64 18.93 8.65
C SER A 157 21.93 18.21 9.98
N GLN A 158 20.93 18.13 10.87
CA GLN A 158 21.05 17.39 12.13
C GLN A 158 21.35 15.92 11.89
N ILE A 159 20.66 15.30 10.92
CA ILE A 159 20.90 13.90 10.53
C ILE A 159 22.34 13.70 10.05
N GLY A 160 22.83 14.61 9.22
CA GLY A 160 24.20 14.59 8.74
C GLY A 160 25.22 14.57 9.88
N ASN A 161 25.00 15.39 10.92
CA ASN A 161 25.82 15.45 12.11
C ASN A 161 25.70 14.19 12.99
N ILE A 162 24.45 13.74 13.29
CA ILE A 162 24.20 12.56 14.12
C ILE A 162 24.84 11.30 13.49
N LEU A 163 24.74 11.16 12.20
CA LEU A 163 25.26 9.99 11.48
C LEU A 163 26.73 10.11 11.06
N GLY A 164 27.37 11.26 11.26
CA GLY A 164 28.75 11.50 10.85
C GLY A 164 29.00 11.49 9.34
N ILE A 165 27.96 11.74 8.53
CA ILE A 165 28.04 11.64 7.06
C ILE A 165 27.98 13.01 6.35
N GLY A 166 27.73 14.08 7.10
CA GLY A 166 27.51 15.41 6.59
C GLY A 166 26.16 15.59 5.87
N MET A 167 25.72 16.86 5.82
CA MET A 167 24.42 17.26 5.27
C MET A 167 24.23 16.82 3.79
N LYS A 168 25.29 16.96 2.96
CA LYS A 168 25.22 16.61 1.53
C LYS A 168 24.87 15.14 1.32
N MET A 169 25.50 14.25 2.07
CA MET A 169 25.25 12.80 1.98
C MET A 169 23.87 12.43 2.52
N ALA A 170 23.45 13.02 3.65
CA ALA A 170 22.12 12.81 4.22
C ALA A 170 21.03 13.24 3.21
N SER A 171 21.17 14.42 2.59
CA SER A 171 20.27 14.91 1.53
C SER A 171 20.26 13.99 0.30
N GLN A 172 21.41 13.50 -0.12
CA GLN A 172 21.50 12.58 -1.24
C GLN A 172 20.75 11.26 -0.98
N ARG A 173 20.90 10.70 0.22
CA ARG A 173 20.17 9.47 0.63
C ARG A 173 18.67 9.70 0.68
N LYS A 174 18.20 10.82 1.27
CA LYS A 174 16.79 11.22 1.26
C LYS A 174 16.25 11.26 -0.17
N ARG A 175 16.89 12.02 -1.07
CA ARG A 175 16.46 12.16 -2.48
C ARG A 175 16.47 10.82 -3.22
N LYS A 176 17.42 9.92 -2.89
CA LYS A 176 17.47 8.59 -3.49
C LYS A 176 16.27 7.74 -3.08
N VAL A 177 15.84 7.83 -1.81
CA VAL A 177 14.62 7.18 -1.33
C VAL A 177 13.40 7.77 -2.03
N MET A 178 13.27 9.10 -2.06
CA MET A 178 12.16 9.78 -2.73
C MET A 178 12.03 9.34 -4.20
N ARG A 179 13.13 9.33 -4.96
CA ARG A 179 13.12 8.85 -6.36
C ARG A 179 12.72 7.38 -6.49
N ARG A 180 13.16 6.52 -5.54
CA ARG A 180 12.82 5.09 -5.55
C ARG A 180 11.33 4.85 -5.41
N TYR A 181 10.67 5.64 -4.57
CA TYR A 181 9.23 5.56 -4.33
C TYR A 181 8.41 6.58 -5.12
N ASN A 182 9.00 7.22 -6.12
CA ASN A 182 8.34 8.22 -6.98
C ASN A 182 7.67 9.34 -6.17
N LEU A 183 8.38 9.85 -5.15
CA LEU A 183 7.93 10.94 -4.29
C LEU A 183 8.57 12.25 -4.76
N HIS A 184 7.75 13.27 -4.97
CA HIS A 184 8.18 14.54 -5.58
C HIS A 184 8.31 15.70 -4.57
N SER A 185 7.77 15.53 -3.35
CA SER A 185 7.82 16.55 -2.30
C SER A 185 8.10 15.94 -0.93
N ASP A 186 8.53 16.80 0.00
CA ASP A 186 8.71 16.39 1.40
C ASP A 186 7.38 16.03 2.07
N VAL A 187 6.28 16.64 1.63
CA VAL A 187 4.93 16.31 2.10
C VAL A 187 4.54 14.89 1.66
N GLU A 188 4.84 14.53 0.41
CA GLU A 188 4.61 13.17 -0.07
C GLU A 188 5.46 12.14 0.67
N LEU A 189 6.74 12.48 0.91
CA LEU A 189 7.61 11.62 1.72
C LEU A 189 7.05 11.43 3.13
N TRP A 190 6.60 12.48 3.78
CA TRP A 190 6.01 12.43 5.12
C TRP A 190 4.75 11.56 5.15
N ASN A 191 3.82 11.78 4.22
CA ASN A 191 2.60 10.98 4.12
C ASN A 191 2.91 9.50 3.84
N PHE A 192 3.89 9.25 2.98
CA PHE A 192 4.35 7.90 2.68
C PHE A 192 4.96 7.22 3.92
N LEU A 193 5.78 7.91 4.69
CA LEU A 193 6.38 7.37 5.91
C LEU A 193 5.32 7.11 6.97
N ASN A 194 4.39 8.02 7.20
CA ASN A 194 3.30 7.83 8.17
C ASN A 194 2.52 6.53 7.91
N LYS A 195 2.39 6.16 6.65
CA LYS A 195 1.63 4.97 6.25
C LYS A 195 2.46 3.69 6.23
N TRP A 196 3.71 3.80 5.78
CA TRP A 196 4.52 2.62 5.42
C TRP A 196 5.78 2.45 6.26
N ARG A 197 6.00 3.29 7.29
CA ARG A 197 7.25 3.30 8.05
C ARG A 197 7.61 1.95 8.68
N GLU A 198 6.63 1.25 9.23
CA GLU A 198 6.88 -0.04 9.89
C GLU A 198 7.40 -1.12 8.94
N TYR A 199 7.08 -1.01 7.66
CA TYR A 199 7.63 -1.87 6.62
C TYR A 199 9.01 -1.42 6.12
N LEU A 200 9.25 -0.10 6.16
CA LEU A 200 10.50 0.49 5.68
C LEU A 200 11.58 0.44 6.77
N ILE A 201 11.17 0.62 8.01
CA ILE A 201 12.01 0.73 9.20
C ILE A 201 11.41 -0.19 10.27
N PRO A 202 11.63 -1.52 10.19
CA PRO A 202 11.18 -2.43 11.24
C PRO A 202 11.73 -1.95 12.58
N SER A 203 10.91 -1.99 13.62
CA SER A 203 11.33 -1.78 15.01
C SER A 203 12.40 -2.85 15.34
N GLU A 204 13.53 -2.43 15.86
CA GLU A 204 14.53 -3.33 16.41
C GLU A 204 13.97 -4.09 17.61
#